data_c4de1dea2974d71a0943ce48fb6cbf44
#
_entry.id   c4de1dea2974d71a0943ce48fb6cbf44
#
_cell.length_a   1.000
_cell.length_b   1.000
_cell.length_c   1.000
_cell.angle_alpha   90.00
_cell.angle_beta   90.00
_cell.angle_gamma   90.00
#
_symmetry.space_group_name_H-M   'P 1'
#
loop_
_entity.id
_entity.type
_entity.pdbx_description
1 polymer ?
#
loop_
_entity_poly.entity_id
_entity_poly.type
_entity_poly.pdbx_seq_one_letter_code
_entity_poly.pdbx_strand_id
1 'polypeptide(L)'
;MALVSGVGTTTLDPSLTLIALDDTLENQVTTLYFDIIMGLESGWEITNKLFYESYENLNENAYGFSQFHETYVIEEKLIIEKLFEGDSMRAIVQFSPSLRYTDFEHGDDYTNEYFHRRDLTGPSTALDARLLATRIHDDYTEYYIGDYMDLGIGFMTDLTWYSGLSVLAGIRYDSIDMESMQPLDKLLLASSNNFCLDGSCVDLSADGDVSGTSWTFSV
;
A
#
# COMPACT_ATOMS: atom_id res chain seq x y z
N MET A 1 -35.05 -17.28 -6.71
CA MET A 1 -35.28 -16.25 -5.68
C MET A 1 -36.62 -16.57 -5.03
N ALA A 2 -36.60 -17.18 -3.84
CA ALA A 2 -37.86 -17.45 -3.10
C ALA A 2 -38.27 -16.14 -2.41
N LEU A 3 -39.35 -15.54 -2.85
CA LEU A 3 -40.00 -14.44 -2.14
C LEU A 3 -40.53 -15.02 -0.82
N VAL A 4 -39.96 -14.62 0.30
CA VAL A 4 -40.49 -14.95 1.61
C VAL A 4 -41.78 -14.17 1.77
N SER A 5 -42.93 -14.89 1.68
CA SER A 5 -44.22 -14.30 1.94
C SER A 5 -44.41 -14.13 3.45
N GLY A 6 -44.78 -12.95 3.90
CA GLY A 6 -45.08 -12.69 5.30
C GLY A 6 -44.12 -11.78 6.02
N VAL A 7 -43.23 -11.13 5.30
CA VAL A 7 -42.33 -10.10 5.89
C VAL A 7 -43.16 -8.85 6.17
N GLY A 8 -43.38 -8.55 7.44
CA GLY A 8 -43.97 -7.29 7.89
C GLY A 8 -42.94 -6.15 7.81
N THR A 9 -43.42 -4.92 7.93
CA THR A 9 -42.57 -3.77 8.18
C THR A 9 -42.23 -3.71 9.66
N THR A 10 -40.93 -3.44 9.98
CA THR A 10 -40.50 -3.13 11.32
C THR A 10 -39.82 -1.76 11.34
N THR A 11 -39.88 -1.10 12.47
CA THR A 11 -39.14 0.13 12.70
C THR A 11 -37.88 -0.23 13.47
N LEU A 12 -36.74 0.03 12.88
CA LEU A 12 -35.45 -0.16 13.55
C LEU A 12 -35.17 1.03 14.47
N ASP A 13 -34.56 0.75 15.60
CA ASP A 13 -34.04 1.78 16.50
C ASP A 13 -32.90 2.52 15.76
N PRO A 14 -32.91 3.86 15.69
CA PRO A 14 -31.86 4.61 15.01
C PRO A 14 -30.48 4.49 15.68
N SER A 15 -30.40 3.96 16.89
CA SER A 15 -29.14 3.64 17.59
C SER A 15 -28.56 2.28 17.23
N LEU A 16 -29.29 1.44 16.46
CA LEU A 16 -28.80 0.16 16.03
C LEU A 16 -27.60 0.33 15.11
N THR A 17 -26.58 -0.45 15.34
CA THR A 17 -25.34 -0.45 14.57
C THR A 17 -25.02 -1.86 14.07
N LEU A 18 -24.32 -1.94 12.94
CA LEU A 18 -23.76 -3.18 12.42
C LEU A 18 -22.46 -3.58 13.13
N ILE A 19 -21.92 -2.68 13.97
CA ILE A 19 -20.71 -2.94 14.75
C ILE A 19 -20.98 -3.97 15.83
N ALA A 20 -20.16 -5.00 15.90
CA ALA A 20 -20.14 -5.97 16.97
C ALA A 20 -19.23 -5.49 18.11
N LEU A 21 -19.34 -6.12 19.28
CA LEU A 21 -18.53 -5.77 20.45
C LEU A 21 -17.04 -6.16 20.27
N ASP A 22 -16.77 -7.06 19.36
CA ASP A 22 -15.46 -7.60 19.03
C ASP A 22 -14.93 -7.14 17.67
N ASP A 23 -15.63 -6.21 17.00
CA ASP A 23 -15.07 -5.54 15.82
C ASP A 23 -13.79 -4.81 16.20
N THR A 24 -12.78 -4.97 15.38
CA THR A 24 -11.42 -4.49 15.66
C THR A 24 -10.87 -3.68 14.49
N LEU A 25 -10.21 -2.59 14.81
CA LEU A 25 -9.37 -1.84 13.89
C LEU A 25 -8.07 -1.49 14.62
N GLU A 26 -7.04 -2.26 14.32
CA GLU A 26 -5.71 -2.06 14.89
C GLU A 26 -4.73 -1.72 13.77
N ASN A 27 -3.90 -0.72 14.00
CA ASN A 27 -2.82 -0.35 13.11
C ASN A 27 -1.56 -0.17 13.93
N GLN A 28 -0.49 -0.83 13.51
CA GLN A 28 0.84 -0.62 14.05
C GLN A 28 1.74 -0.12 12.93
N VAL A 29 2.30 1.06 13.12
CA VAL A 29 3.21 1.69 12.15
C VAL A 29 4.50 2.05 12.86
N THR A 30 5.63 1.66 12.27
CA THR A 30 6.95 2.12 12.70
C THR A 30 7.62 2.83 11.55
N THR A 31 7.97 4.09 11.74
CA THR A 31 8.59 4.91 10.70
C THR A 31 9.93 5.45 11.19
N LEU A 32 10.97 5.28 10.40
CA LEU A 32 12.32 5.77 10.68
C LEU A 32 12.84 6.59 9.51
N TYR A 33 13.45 7.72 9.83
CA TYR A 33 14.14 8.58 8.88
C TYR A 33 15.57 8.80 9.32
N PHE A 34 16.51 8.73 8.37
CA PHE A 34 17.90 9.03 8.62
C PHE A 34 18.49 9.81 7.44
N ASP A 35 18.78 11.08 7.65
CA ASP A 35 19.31 11.97 6.62
C ASP A 35 20.76 12.35 6.95
N ILE A 36 21.64 12.26 5.95
CA ILE A 36 23.01 12.80 5.99
C ILE A 36 23.09 13.91 4.96
N ILE A 37 23.45 15.12 5.41
CA ILE A 37 23.60 16.28 4.54
C ILE A 37 25.06 16.76 4.63
N MET A 38 25.74 16.83 3.50
CA MET A 38 27.13 17.26 3.39
C MET A 38 27.24 18.42 2.41
N GLY A 39 27.44 19.63 2.92
CA GLY A 39 27.85 20.77 2.12
C GLY A 39 29.36 20.69 1.83
N LEU A 40 29.74 20.71 0.57
CA LEU A 40 31.11 20.69 0.10
C LEU A 40 31.52 22.08 -0.42
N GLU A 41 32.85 22.32 -0.47
CA GLU A 41 33.35 23.53 -1.09
C GLU A 41 32.91 23.65 -2.55
N SER A 42 32.92 24.86 -3.05
CA SER A 42 32.52 25.17 -4.43
C SER A 42 31.03 24.96 -4.76
N GLY A 43 30.15 24.96 -3.78
CA GLY A 43 28.68 24.92 -3.96
C GLY A 43 28.14 23.53 -4.32
N TRP A 44 28.82 22.47 -3.96
CA TRP A 44 28.26 21.11 -3.98
C TRP A 44 27.55 20.80 -2.67
N GLU A 45 26.43 20.12 -2.77
CA GLU A 45 25.74 19.49 -1.63
C GLU A 45 25.40 18.04 -1.98
N ILE A 46 25.62 17.15 -1.05
CA ILE A 46 25.24 15.75 -1.15
C ILE A 46 24.34 15.43 0.02
N THR A 47 23.13 14.99 -0.29
CA THR A 47 22.15 14.53 0.71
C THR A 47 21.84 13.07 0.45
N ASN A 48 22.04 12.24 1.47
CA ASN A 48 21.57 10.85 1.48
C ASN A 48 20.37 10.77 2.42
N LYS A 49 19.28 10.16 1.97
CA LYS A 49 18.04 9.98 2.73
C LYS A 49 17.71 8.51 2.78
N LEU A 50 17.62 7.98 4.00
CA LEU A 50 17.14 6.64 4.26
C LEU A 50 15.79 6.74 4.95
N PHE A 51 14.82 6.01 4.43
CA PHE A 51 13.49 5.86 4.96
C PHE A 51 13.19 4.38 5.18
N TYR A 52 12.58 4.05 6.31
CA TYR A 52 12.02 2.75 6.60
C TYR A 52 10.65 2.91 7.24
N GLU A 53 9.70 2.12 6.79
CA GLU A 53 8.38 2.02 7.43
C GLU A 53 7.94 0.57 7.44
N SER A 54 7.47 0.10 8.60
CA SER A 54 6.73 -1.15 8.71
C SER A 54 5.28 -0.87 9.07
N TYR A 55 4.41 -1.70 8.55
CA TYR A 55 2.98 -1.59 8.72
C TYR A 55 2.35 -2.96 9.00
N GLU A 56 1.63 -3.04 10.09
CA GLU A 56 0.75 -4.14 10.44
C GLU A 56 -0.66 -3.58 10.64
N ASN A 57 -1.65 -4.29 10.15
CA ASN A 57 -3.05 -3.90 10.27
C ASN A 57 -3.91 -5.11 10.52
N LEU A 58 -4.89 -4.97 11.38
CA LEU A 58 -6.02 -5.87 11.49
C LEU A 58 -7.29 -5.03 11.48
N ASN A 59 -8.13 -5.23 10.50
CA ASN A 59 -9.43 -4.59 10.38
C ASN A 59 -10.50 -5.67 10.26
N GLU A 60 -11.23 -5.90 11.33
CA GLU A 60 -12.38 -6.79 11.37
C GLU A 60 -13.65 -5.98 11.64
N ASN A 61 -14.61 -6.13 10.79
CA ASN A 61 -15.86 -5.38 10.86
C ASN A 61 -17.02 -6.16 10.22
N ALA A 62 -18.15 -5.47 10.06
CA ALA A 62 -19.37 -6.04 9.53
C ALA A 62 -19.26 -6.62 8.10
N TYR A 63 -18.24 -6.29 7.33
CA TYR A 63 -18.04 -6.80 5.97
C TYR A 63 -17.13 -8.02 5.89
N GLY A 64 -16.38 -8.30 6.94
CA GLY A 64 -15.36 -9.33 6.95
C GLY A 64 -14.11 -8.80 7.63
N PHE A 65 -12.94 -9.33 7.27
CA PHE A 65 -11.69 -8.77 7.76
C PHE A 65 -10.65 -8.62 6.66
N SER A 66 -9.70 -7.74 6.94
CA SER A 66 -8.53 -7.48 6.12
C SER A 66 -7.32 -7.31 7.03
N GLN A 67 -6.22 -7.92 6.68
CA GLN A 67 -5.01 -7.90 7.49
C GLN A 67 -3.77 -7.74 6.64
N PHE A 68 -2.93 -6.76 7.00
CA PHE A 68 -1.55 -6.69 6.56
C PHE A 68 -0.64 -7.31 7.62
N HIS A 69 0.21 -8.23 7.18
CA HIS A 69 1.20 -8.90 8.02
C HIS A 69 2.57 -8.34 7.68
N GLU A 70 3.35 -7.92 8.67
CA GLU A 70 4.77 -7.58 8.58
C GLU A 70 5.21 -6.86 7.28
N THR A 71 4.29 -6.09 6.67
CA THR A 71 4.55 -5.32 5.44
C THR A 71 5.56 -4.21 5.75
N TYR A 72 6.55 -4.03 4.90
CA TYR A 72 7.50 -2.94 5.08
C TYR A 72 7.99 -2.33 3.77
N VAL A 73 8.48 -1.11 3.87
CA VAL A 73 9.16 -0.40 2.80
C VAL A 73 10.49 0.14 3.31
N ILE A 74 11.51 0.02 2.49
CA ILE A 74 12.80 0.68 2.67
C ILE A 74 13.11 1.49 1.42
N GLU A 75 13.48 2.74 1.61
CA GLU A 75 13.83 3.63 0.50
C GLU A 75 15.15 4.34 0.80
N GLU A 76 16.03 4.37 -0.19
CA GLU A 76 17.23 5.18 -0.18
C GLU A 76 17.21 6.14 -1.36
N LYS A 77 17.52 7.40 -1.10
CA LYS A 77 17.62 8.46 -2.10
C LYS A 77 18.89 9.28 -1.88
N LEU A 78 19.74 9.26 -2.88
CA LEU A 78 20.90 10.14 -2.94
C LEU A 78 20.51 11.37 -3.77
N ILE A 79 20.83 12.57 -3.27
CA ILE A 79 20.65 13.83 -3.97
C ILE A 79 22.04 14.47 -4.07
N ILE A 80 22.50 14.70 -5.28
CA ILE A 80 23.73 15.41 -5.56
C ILE A 80 23.36 16.70 -6.25
N GLU A 81 23.61 17.81 -5.56
CA GLU A 81 23.25 19.14 -6.02
C GLU A 81 24.50 20.00 -6.25
N LYS A 82 24.43 20.82 -7.27
CA LYS A 82 25.45 21.82 -7.57
C LYS A 82 24.81 23.19 -7.81
N LEU A 83 25.25 24.15 -7.00
CA LEU A 83 24.96 25.54 -7.18
C LEU A 83 26.02 26.21 -8.09
N PHE A 84 25.55 26.89 -9.12
CA PHE A 84 26.33 27.77 -9.96
C PHE A 84 25.82 29.20 -9.80
N GLU A 85 26.71 30.12 -9.55
CA GLU A 85 26.40 31.55 -9.47
C GLU A 85 27.24 32.30 -10.51
N GLY A 86 26.55 33.04 -11.37
CA GLY A 86 27.16 33.91 -12.38
C GLY A 86 26.65 35.35 -12.26
N ASP A 87 27.16 36.23 -13.10
CA ASP A 87 26.85 37.66 -13.03
C ASP A 87 25.38 37.99 -13.36
N SER A 88 24.69 37.12 -14.11
CA SER A 88 23.31 37.37 -14.60
C SER A 88 22.30 36.34 -14.12
N MET A 89 22.74 35.19 -13.61
CA MET A 89 21.87 34.09 -13.24
C MET A 89 22.49 33.22 -12.15
N ARG A 90 21.61 32.54 -11.43
CA ARG A 90 21.88 31.42 -10.54
C ARG A 90 21.31 30.16 -11.19
N ALA A 91 22.05 29.05 -11.11
CA ALA A 91 21.56 27.76 -11.55
C ALA A 91 21.81 26.70 -10.46
N ILE A 92 20.79 25.90 -10.20
CA ILE A 92 20.91 24.69 -9.37
C ILE A 92 20.70 23.51 -10.29
N VAL A 93 21.64 22.57 -10.26
CA VAL A 93 21.55 21.31 -10.99
C VAL A 93 21.56 20.18 -10.02
N GLN A 94 20.61 19.27 -10.13
CA GLN A 94 20.40 18.17 -9.22
C GLN A 94 20.37 16.83 -9.98
N PHE A 95 21.07 15.84 -9.43
CA PHE A 95 20.99 14.44 -9.84
C PHE A 95 20.54 13.62 -8.65
N SER A 96 19.52 12.74 -8.84
CA SER A 96 18.91 12.03 -7.73
C SER A 96 18.55 10.58 -8.09
N PRO A 97 19.49 9.63 -7.92
CA PRO A 97 19.18 8.20 -7.94
C PRO A 97 18.44 7.81 -6.67
N SER A 98 17.53 6.84 -6.79
CA SER A 98 16.79 6.27 -5.68
C SER A 98 16.56 4.78 -5.87
N LEU A 99 16.47 4.07 -4.74
CA LEU A 99 16.08 2.67 -4.65
C LEU A 99 14.96 2.57 -3.62
N ARG A 100 13.89 1.87 -3.98
CA ARG A 100 12.82 1.53 -3.05
C ARG A 100 12.54 0.04 -3.15
N TYR A 101 12.48 -0.62 -2.01
CA TYR A 101 12.04 -1.99 -1.90
C TYR A 101 10.81 -2.05 -0.99
N THR A 102 9.79 -2.76 -1.41
CA THR A 102 8.58 -2.99 -0.64
C THR A 102 8.32 -4.48 -0.59
N ASP A 103 8.08 -4.99 0.59
CA ASP A 103 7.62 -6.34 0.85
C ASP A 103 6.23 -6.26 1.48
N PHE A 104 5.29 -7.08 1.01
CA PHE A 104 3.94 -7.05 1.53
C PHE A 104 3.34 -8.43 1.65
N GLU A 105 2.55 -8.60 2.69
CA GLU A 105 1.73 -9.77 2.93
C GLU A 105 0.34 -9.30 3.37
N HIS A 106 -0.69 -9.69 2.61
CA HIS A 106 -2.04 -9.21 2.79
C HIS A 106 -3.05 -10.33 2.65
N GLY A 107 -3.97 -10.45 3.60
CA GLY A 107 -5.04 -11.43 3.58
C GLY A 107 -6.41 -10.80 3.85
N ASP A 108 -7.42 -11.29 3.14
CA ASP A 108 -8.82 -10.88 3.30
C ASP A 108 -9.75 -12.07 3.47
N ASP A 109 -10.82 -11.88 4.24
CA ASP A 109 -11.97 -12.78 4.27
C ASP A 109 -13.28 -12.02 4.14
N TYR A 110 -13.91 -12.18 2.99
CA TYR A 110 -15.24 -11.62 2.69
C TYR A 110 -16.34 -12.67 2.50
N THR A 111 -16.03 -13.95 2.65
CA THR A 111 -17.01 -15.05 2.48
C THR A 111 -18.11 -15.04 3.50
N ASN A 112 -17.83 -14.55 4.67
CA ASN A 112 -18.75 -14.54 5.80
C ASN A 112 -19.33 -13.14 6.04
N GLU A 113 -19.76 -12.49 4.97
CA GLU A 113 -20.36 -11.17 5.06
C GLU A 113 -21.48 -11.10 6.11
N TYR A 114 -21.45 -10.05 6.89
CA TYR A 114 -22.25 -9.88 8.09
C TYR A 114 -23.75 -9.90 7.89
N PHE A 115 -24.26 -9.45 6.75
CA PHE A 115 -25.72 -9.37 6.50
C PHE A 115 -26.41 -10.74 6.45
N HIS A 116 -25.66 -11.83 6.38
CA HIS A 116 -26.17 -13.18 6.54
C HIS A 116 -26.20 -13.65 7.99
N ARG A 117 -25.59 -12.92 8.91
CA ARG A 117 -25.29 -13.37 10.26
C ARG A 117 -25.87 -12.49 11.36
N ARG A 118 -26.35 -11.29 11.02
CA ARG A 118 -26.79 -10.33 12.03
C ARG A 118 -28.28 -10.05 11.95
N ASP A 119 -28.97 -10.28 13.06
CA ASP A 119 -30.36 -9.85 13.23
C ASP A 119 -30.38 -8.39 13.70
N LEU A 120 -30.73 -7.49 12.80
CA LEU A 120 -30.83 -6.05 13.08
C LEU A 120 -32.04 -5.69 13.96
N THR A 121 -32.94 -6.64 14.27
CA THR A 121 -34.06 -6.43 15.18
C THR A 121 -33.75 -6.81 16.61
N GLY A 122 -32.62 -7.47 16.83
CA GLY A 122 -32.13 -7.90 18.11
C GLY A 122 -31.01 -7.01 18.66
N PRO A 123 -30.50 -7.28 19.84
CA PRO A 123 -29.32 -6.60 20.39
C PRO A 123 -28.08 -6.92 19.57
N SER A 124 -27.13 -5.98 19.47
CA SER A 124 -25.82 -6.24 18.91
C SER A 124 -25.11 -7.37 19.69
N THR A 125 -24.68 -8.38 18.97
CA THR A 125 -23.96 -9.51 19.53
C THR A 125 -22.60 -9.63 18.87
N ALA A 126 -21.68 -10.32 19.52
CA ALA A 126 -20.40 -10.67 18.94
C ALA A 126 -20.59 -11.39 17.60
N LEU A 127 -19.63 -11.23 16.70
CA LEU A 127 -19.60 -11.94 15.43
C LEU A 127 -19.54 -13.45 15.65
N ASP A 128 -19.91 -14.18 14.61
CA ASP A 128 -19.80 -15.64 14.64
C ASP A 128 -18.37 -16.08 14.98
N ALA A 129 -18.25 -17.05 15.90
CA ALA A 129 -16.96 -17.58 16.31
C ALA A 129 -16.15 -18.16 15.14
N ARG A 130 -16.79 -18.56 14.06
CA ARG A 130 -16.15 -19.01 12.85
C ARG A 130 -15.39 -17.86 12.16
N LEU A 131 -15.95 -16.66 12.11
CA LEU A 131 -15.26 -15.52 11.53
C LEU A 131 -14.00 -15.15 12.33
N LEU A 132 -14.13 -15.17 13.65
CA LEU A 132 -12.98 -14.97 14.54
C LEU A 132 -11.93 -16.05 14.37
N ALA A 133 -12.36 -17.30 14.10
CA ALA A 133 -11.45 -18.39 13.85
C ALA A 133 -10.71 -18.24 12.52
N THR A 134 -11.35 -17.72 11.48
CA THR A 134 -10.74 -17.56 10.16
C THR A 134 -9.51 -16.68 10.21
N ARG A 135 -9.56 -15.54 10.86
CA ARG A 135 -8.39 -14.66 11.00
C ARG A 135 -7.22 -15.26 11.81
N ILE A 136 -7.50 -16.32 12.58
CA ILE A 136 -6.48 -17.00 13.40
C ILE A 136 -5.89 -18.19 12.64
N HIS A 137 -6.62 -18.78 11.73
CA HIS A 137 -6.33 -20.07 11.12
C HIS A 137 -5.90 -20.01 9.64
N ASP A 138 -5.48 -18.86 9.15
CA ASP A 138 -5.02 -18.73 7.76
C ASP A 138 -6.04 -19.22 6.71
N ASP A 139 -7.32 -19.04 6.98
CA ASP A 139 -8.44 -19.46 6.13
C ASP A 139 -8.99 -18.26 5.34
N TYR A 140 -8.16 -17.65 4.53
CA TYR A 140 -8.49 -16.44 3.79
C TYR A 140 -9.25 -16.74 2.49
N THR A 141 -10.07 -15.80 2.04
CA THR A 141 -10.68 -15.82 0.70
C THR A 141 -9.74 -15.30 -0.36
N GLU A 142 -8.89 -14.37 0.02
CA GLU A 142 -7.82 -13.81 -0.79
C GLU A 142 -6.58 -13.65 0.07
N TYR A 143 -5.42 -14.01 -0.47
CA TYR A 143 -4.15 -13.86 0.22
C TYR A 143 -3.04 -13.62 -0.77
N TYR A 144 -2.24 -12.60 -0.55
CA TYR A 144 -1.17 -12.21 -1.44
C TYR A 144 0.12 -11.98 -0.65
N ILE A 145 1.20 -12.57 -1.15
CA ILE A 145 2.56 -12.27 -0.74
C ILE A 145 3.27 -11.70 -1.96
N GLY A 146 4.03 -10.65 -1.79
CA GLY A 146 4.77 -10.10 -2.90
C GLY A 146 5.77 -9.04 -2.48
N ASP A 147 6.61 -8.72 -3.43
CA ASP A 147 7.56 -7.65 -3.29
C ASP A 147 7.69 -6.86 -4.60
N TYR A 148 8.20 -5.67 -4.49
CA TYR A 148 8.63 -4.91 -5.65
C TYR A 148 9.83 -4.04 -5.33
N MET A 149 10.70 -3.89 -6.33
CA MET A 149 11.86 -3.03 -6.31
C MET A 149 11.70 -1.93 -7.37
N ASP A 150 11.77 -0.67 -6.93
CA ASP A 150 11.75 0.50 -7.81
C ASP A 150 13.13 1.16 -7.82
N LEU A 151 13.70 1.23 -9.01
CA LEU A 151 14.95 1.95 -9.30
C LEU A 151 14.63 3.22 -10.05
N GLY A 152 14.94 4.37 -9.46
CA GLY A 152 14.69 5.68 -10.04
C GLY A 152 15.95 6.49 -10.29
N ILE A 153 15.99 7.23 -11.38
CA ILE A 153 17.03 8.22 -11.69
C ILE A 153 16.37 9.53 -12.10
N GLY A 154 16.62 10.57 -11.32
CA GLY A 154 16.11 11.92 -11.58
C GLY A 154 17.22 12.90 -11.92
N PHE A 155 16.91 13.82 -12.82
CA PHE A 155 17.71 15.01 -13.11
C PHE A 155 16.81 16.23 -13.12
N MET A 156 17.25 17.30 -12.46
CA MET A 156 16.50 18.55 -12.37
C MET A 156 17.44 19.75 -12.48
N THR A 157 16.96 20.83 -13.07
CA THR A 157 17.65 22.13 -13.05
C THR A 157 16.67 23.25 -12.73
N ASP A 158 17.10 24.16 -11.86
CA ASP A 158 16.45 25.42 -11.55
C ASP A 158 17.36 26.58 -12.01
N LEU A 159 16.86 27.36 -12.94
CA LEU A 159 17.56 28.49 -13.52
C LEU A 159 16.82 29.77 -13.12
N THR A 160 17.48 30.65 -12.39
CA THR A 160 16.91 31.95 -11.99
C THR A 160 17.79 33.08 -12.48
N TRP A 161 17.23 33.88 -13.38
CA TRP A 161 17.87 35.12 -13.87
C TRP A 161 17.58 36.30 -12.93
N TYR A 162 18.57 37.12 -12.69
CA TYR A 162 18.40 38.31 -11.86
C TYR A 162 17.45 39.36 -12.45
N SER A 163 17.07 39.20 -13.72
CA SER A 163 15.99 39.96 -14.38
C SER A 163 14.58 39.58 -13.92
N GLY A 164 14.44 38.52 -13.12
CA GLY A 164 13.16 38.05 -12.56
C GLY A 164 12.55 36.84 -13.27
N LEU A 165 13.20 36.28 -14.31
CA LEU A 165 12.77 35.04 -14.94
C LEU A 165 13.31 33.83 -14.17
N SER A 166 12.46 32.84 -13.90
CA SER A 166 12.86 31.55 -13.37
C SER A 166 12.33 30.43 -14.22
N VAL A 167 13.12 29.38 -14.43
CA VAL A 167 12.78 28.20 -15.21
C VAL A 167 13.18 26.95 -14.42
N LEU A 168 12.21 26.06 -14.17
CA LEU A 168 12.44 24.75 -13.61
C LEU A 168 12.20 23.70 -14.70
N ALA A 169 13.16 22.78 -14.86
CA ALA A 169 13.02 21.64 -15.75
C ALA A 169 13.57 20.38 -15.11
N GLY A 170 12.89 19.26 -15.30
CA GLY A 170 13.32 17.98 -14.76
C GLY A 170 12.84 16.80 -15.59
N ILE A 171 13.58 15.72 -15.49
CA ILE A 171 13.25 14.41 -16.05
C ILE A 171 13.58 13.33 -15.05
N ARG A 172 12.73 12.32 -14.97
CA ARG A 172 12.93 11.14 -14.12
C ARG A 172 12.57 9.89 -14.91
N TYR A 173 13.38 8.87 -14.76
CA TYR A 173 13.12 7.51 -15.22
C TYR A 173 13.01 6.59 -14.04
N ASP A 174 11.98 5.72 -14.03
CA ASP A 174 11.75 4.69 -13.03
C ASP A 174 11.62 3.34 -13.71
N SER A 175 12.14 2.31 -13.06
CA SER A 175 12.01 0.91 -13.45
C SER A 175 11.61 0.10 -12.23
N ILE A 176 10.44 -0.53 -12.31
CA ILE A 176 9.86 -1.33 -11.24
C ILE A 176 9.87 -2.78 -11.68
N ASP A 177 10.42 -3.64 -10.84
CA ASP A 177 10.35 -5.09 -10.93
C ASP A 177 9.51 -5.61 -9.79
N MET A 178 8.53 -6.48 -10.07
CA MET A 178 7.58 -6.96 -9.07
C MET A 178 7.32 -8.45 -9.20
N GLU A 179 7.19 -9.10 -8.05
CA GLU A 179 6.75 -10.48 -7.94
C GLU A 179 5.58 -10.56 -6.96
N SER A 180 4.60 -11.39 -7.27
CA SER A 180 3.45 -11.64 -6.39
C SER A 180 3.02 -13.09 -6.48
N MET A 181 2.62 -13.65 -5.35
CA MET A 181 2.15 -15.03 -5.22
C MET A 181 0.89 -15.07 -4.35
N GLN A 182 0.01 -16.00 -4.71
CA GLN A 182 -1.15 -16.35 -3.91
C GLN A 182 -1.00 -17.81 -3.46
N PRO A 183 -0.51 -18.07 -2.22
CA PRO A 183 -0.29 -19.41 -1.72
C PRO A 183 -1.62 -20.09 -1.38
N LEU A 184 -1.80 -21.33 -1.87
CA LEU A 184 -3.04 -22.08 -1.70
C LEU A 184 -3.29 -22.55 -0.28
N ASP A 185 -2.23 -22.79 0.48
CA ASP A 185 -2.32 -23.23 1.88
C ASP A 185 -2.92 -22.17 2.82
N LYS A 186 -2.92 -20.91 2.38
CA LYS A 186 -3.54 -19.79 3.09
C LYS A 186 -5.00 -19.59 2.73
N LEU A 187 -5.50 -20.21 1.67
CA LEU A 187 -6.82 -19.93 1.12
C LEU A 187 -7.88 -20.90 1.63
N LEU A 188 -9.06 -20.38 1.93
CA LEU A 188 -10.24 -21.18 2.22
C LEU A 188 -10.74 -21.83 0.92
N LEU A 189 -10.26 -23.03 0.61
CA LEU A 189 -10.53 -23.74 -0.64
C LEU A 189 -12.03 -23.94 -0.94
N ALA A 190 -12.87 -23.99 0.09
CA ALA A 190 -14.32 -24.10 -0.08
C ALA A 190 -14.97 -22.88 -0.72
N SER A 191 -14.36 -21.72 -0.59
CA SER A 191 -14.82 -20.46 -1.17
C SER A 191 -14.00 -19.98 -2.35
N SER A 192 -12.79 -20.49 -2.50
CA SER A 192 -11.91 -20.19 -3.63
C SER A 192 -12.36 -20.95 -4.89
N ASN A 193 -13.43 -20.50 -5.49
CA ASN A 193 -14.05 -21.18 -6.63
C ASN A 193 -13.21 -21.26 -7.89
N ASN A 194 -12.01 -20.71 -7.92
CA ASN A 194 -11.33 -20.42 -9.18
C ASN A 194 -9.90 -20.92 -9.30
N PHE A 195 -9.31 -21.47 -8.23
CA PHE A 195 -7.88 -21.79 -8.25
C PHE A 195 -7.55 -23.23 -8.59
N CYS A 196 -8.58 -24.09 -8.66
CA CYS A 196 -8.40 -25.47 -9.05
C CYS A 196 -8.96 -25.70 -10.44
N LEU A 197 -8.12 -25.59 -11.45
CA LEU A 197 -8.43 -26.00 -12.82
C LEU A 197 -8.15 -27.48 -12.96
N ASP A 198 -9.10 -28.25 -13.54
CA ASP A 198 -8.96 -29.70 -13.84
C ASP A 198 -8.57 -30.57 -12.64
N GLY A 199 -8.96 -30.18 -11.43
CA GLY A 199 -8.69 -30.96 -10.21
C GLY A 199 -7.27 -30.83 -9.66
N SER A 200 -6.44 -29.96 -10.21
CA SER A 200 -5.14 -29.58 -9.65
C SER A 200 -5.19 -28.15 -9.13
N CYS A 201 -4.94 -28.00 -7.84
CA CYS A 201 -4.72 -26.68 -7.23
C CYS A 201 -3.24 -26.36 -7.27
N VAL A 202 -2.90 -25.18 -7.73
CA VAL A 202 -1.52 -24.69 -7.79
C VAL A 202 -1.48 -23.24 -7.28
N ASP A 203 -0.39 -22.88 -6.64
CA ASP A 203 -0.15 -21.49 -6.28
C ASP A 203 -0.18 -20.61 -7.53
N LEU A 204 -0.86 -19.49 -7.44
CA LEU A 204 -0.83 -18.49 -8.49
C LEU A 204 0.33 -17.55 -8.25
N SER A 205 1.16 -17.37 -9.26
CA SER A 205 2.24 -16.39 -9.23
C SER A 205 2.16 -15.47 -10.44
N ALA A 206 2.57 -14.25 -10.26
CA ALA A 206 2.73 -13.26 -11.30
C ALA A 206 4.03 -12.50 -11.06
N ASP A 207 4.79 -12.34 -12.14
CA ASP A 207 5.97 -11.50 -12.20
C ASP A 207 5.80 -10.48 -13.32
N GLY A 208 6.43 -9.34 -13.19
CA GLY A 208 6.36 -8.31 -14.20
C GLY A 208 7.30 -7.15 -13.94
N ASP A 209 7.70 -6.54 -15.03
CA ASP A 209 8.46 -5.30 -15.00
C ASP A 209 7.67 -4.18 -15.68
N VAL A 210 7.81 -2.98 -15.16
CA VAL A 210 7.28 -1.76 -15.77
C VAL A 210 8.29 -0.64 -15.66
N SER A 211 8.42 0.15 -16.71
CA SER A 211 9.26 1.33 -16.64
C SER A 211 8.59 2.54 -17.28
N GLY A 212 8.97 3.71 -16.83
CA GLY A 212 8.38 4.95 -17.31
C GLY A 212 9.29 6.15 -17.17
N THR A 213 9.01 7.16 -17.98
CA THR A 213 9.69 8.45 -17.91
C THR A 213 8.68 9.54 -17.63
N SER A 214 8.95 10.38 -16.66
CA SER A 214 8.19 11.57 -16.34
C SER A 214 9.05 12.82 -16.55
N TRP A 215 8.40 13.95 -16.83
CA TRP A 215 9.08 15.23 -16.98
C TRP A 215 8.26 16.37 -16.38
N THR A 216 8.93 17.41 -15.96
CA THR A 216 8.30 18.65 -15.46
C THR A 216 8.96 19.85 -16.11
N PHE A 217 8.16 20.88 -16.32
CA PHE A 217 8.62 22.18 -16.80
C PHE A 217 7.75 23.28 -16.23
N SER A 218 8.38 24.36 -15.75
CA SER A 218 7.71 25.54 -15.21
C SER A 218 8.52 26.81 -15.54
N VAL A 219 7.82 27.91 -15.76
CA VAL A 219 8.40 29.23 -16.04
C VAL A 219 7.78 30.26 -15.13
#